data_bd37f9ccb13aa05da9113d33c731d897
#
_entry.id   bd37f9ccb13aa05da9113d33c731d897
#
_cell.length_a   1.000
_cell.length_b   1.000
_cell.length_c   1.000
_cell.angle_alpha   90.00
_cell.angle_beta   90.00
_cell.angle_gamma   90.00
#
_symmetry.space_group_name_H-M   'P 1'
#
loop_
_entity.id
_entity.type
_entity.pdbx_description
1 polymer ?
#
loop_
_entity_poly.entity_id
_entity_poly.type
_entity_poly.pdbx_seq_one_letter_code
_entity_poly.pdbx_strand_id
1 'polypeptide(L)'
;MIRFLNLTSCQLLHEKEYNLYATEGSAKYLLENGVPVERVIWPTEAQNPELAGKYKQAMEMLANKELDLVINIPKNFTHKELTNGYYVRRAAIDYNIPLITNARLATAFIRAFCAMSIDDIQIKSWDQY
;
A
#
# COMPACT_ATOMS: atom_id res chain seq x y z
N MET A 1 -0.17 2.56 -0.82
CA MET A 1 -1.31 2.07 -0.01
C MET A 1 -0.89 0.83 0.74
N ILE A 2 -1.25 0.77 1.99
CA ILE A 2 -0.81 -0.30 2.88
C ILE A 2 -2.01 -1.08 3.40
N ARG A 3 -1.88 -2.41 3.37
CA ARG A 3 -2.81 -3.31 3.99
C ARG A 3 -2.07 -4.48 4.64
N PHE A 4 -2.23 -4.61 5.95
CA PHE A 4 -1.60 -5.64 6.80
C PHE A 4 -0.07 -5.71 6.74
N LEU A 5 0.58 -4.57 6.58
CA LEU A 5 2.02 -4.47 6.81
C LEU A 5 2.28 -4.34 8.33
N ASN A 6 3.41 -4.86 8.80
CA ASN A 6 3.75 -4.76 10.22
C ASN A 6 4.06 -3.32 10.65
N LEU A 7 3.92 -3.06 11.95
CA LEU A 7 4.10 -1.73 12.52
C LEU A 7 5.52 -1.18 12.29
N THR A 8 6.53 -2.01 12.46
CA THR A 8 7.93 -1.61 12.31
C THR A 8 8.22 -1.09 10.90
N SER A 9 7.71 -1.76 9.87
CA SER A 9 7.87 -1.32 8.48
C SER A 9 7.17 0.01 8.22
N CYS A 10 5.97 0.21 8.78
CA CYS A 10 5.25 1.47 8.66
C CYS A 10 5.97 2.61 9.38
N GLN A 11 6.55 2.35 10.54
CA GLN A 11 7.36 3.33 11.26
C GLN A 11 8.60 3.74 10.45
N LEU A 12 9.28 2.80 9.82
CA LEU A 12 10.42 3.08 8.94
C LEU A 12 10.04 3.98 7.77
N LEU A 13 8.92 3.71 7.12
CA LEU A 13 8.42 4.54 6.02
C LEU A 13 8.08 5.96 6.50
N HIS A 14 7.44 6.07 7.66
CA HIS A 14 7.11 7.37 8.25
C HIS A 14 8.38 8.17 8.59
N GLU A 15 9.39 7.55 9.18
CA GLU A 15 10.68 8.18 9.49
C GLU A 15 11.40 8.71 8.23
N LYS A 16 11.17 8.06 7.08
CA LYS A 16 11.69 8.50 5.78
C LYS A 16 10.77 9.51 5.09
N GLU A 17 9.76 10.03 5.79
CA GLU A 17 8.85 11.07 5.32
C GLU A 17 7.96 10.66 4.14
N TYR A 18 7.68 9.35 3.98
CA TYR A 18 6.70 8.89 3.00
C TYR A 18 5.27 9.07 3.51
N ASN A 19 4.39 9.48 2.62
CA ASN A 19 2.96 9.58 2.92
C ASN A 19 2.32 8.21 2.89
N LEU A 20 1.67 7.83 3.99
CA LEU A 20 1.05 6.53 4.15
C LEU A 20 -0.46 6.62 3.99
N TYR A 21 -1.00 5.72 3.18
CA TYR A 21 -2.45 5.56 2.97
C TYR A 21 -2.82 4.13 3.31
N ALA A 22 -3.92 3.95 4.02
CA ALA A 22 -4.34 2.62 4.45
C ALA A 22 -5.86 2.51 4.50
N THR A 23 -6.36 1.29 4.31
CA THR A 23 -7.78 0.98 4.49
C THR A 23 -8.14 0.92 5.98
N GLU A 24 -9.43 0.93 6.30
CA GLU A 24 -9.97 1.15 7.66
C GLU A 24 -9.22 0.42 8.78
N GLY A 25 -9.12 -0.90 8.68
CA GLY A 25 -8.50 -1.70 9.75
C GLY A 25 -7.02 -1.38 9.94
N SER A 26 -6.28 -1.24 8.85
CA SER A 26 -4.85 -0.88 8.90
C SER A 26 -4.65 0.56 9.35
N ALA A 27 -5.49 1.48 8.88
CA ALA A 27 -5.42 2.89 9.29
C ALA A 27 -5.65 3.05 10.78
N LYS A 28 -6.69 2.40 11.31
CA LYS A 28 -7.00 2.42 12.74
C LYS A 28 -5.83 1.89 13.57
N TYR A 29 -5.30 0.73 13.20
CA TYR A 29 -4.16 0.12 13.88
C TYR A 29 -2.92 1.02 13.90
N LEU A 30 -2.58 1.62 12.77
CA LEU A 30 -1.41 2.49 12.66
C LEU A 30 -1.58 3.77 13.46
N LEU A 31 -2.74 4.40 13.39
CA LEU A 31 -3.03 5.63 14.16
C LEU A 31 -2.99 5.36 15.66
N GLU A 32 -3.54 4.24 16.13
CA GLU A 32 -3.50 3.85 17.56
C GLU A 32 -2.06 3.60 18.04
N ASN A 33 -1.15 3.26 17.15
CA ASN A 33 0.27 3.04 17.45
C ASN A 33 1.18 4.22 17.10
N GLY A 34 0.60 5.40 16.89
CA GLY A 34 1.35 6.63 16.70
C GLY A 34 1.96 6.83 15.30
N VAL A 35 1.54 6.06 14.31
CA VAL A 35 1.98 6.22 12.92
C VAL A 35 0.94 7.02 12.14
N PRO A 36 1.26 8.25 11.68
CA PRO A 36 0.34 9.04 10.87
C PRO A 36 0.03 8.34 9.55
N VAL A 37 -1.26 8.24 9.24
CA VAL A 37 -1.73 7.60 8.02
C VAL A 37 -3.07 8.21 7.61
N GLU A 38 -3.30 8.36 6.31
CA GLU A 38 -4.59 8.79 5.78
C GLU A 38 -5.42 7.58 5.36
N ARG A 39 -6.67 7.52 5.84
CA ARG A 39 -7.58 6.45 5.47
C ARG A 39 -8.04 6.60 4.03
N VAL A 40 -8.05 5.49 3.31
CA VAL A 40 -8.68 5.35 2.00
C VAL A 40 -9.77 4.29 2.05
N ILE A 41 -10.73 4.37 1.14
CA ILE A 41 -11.86 3.45 1.09
C ILE A 41 -11.76 2.47 -0.07
N TRP A 42 -12.33 1.29 0.17
CA TRP A 42 -12.44 0.22 -0.80
C TRP A 42 -13.46 0.54 -1.91
N PRO A 43 -13.38 -0.13 -3.06
CA PRO A 43 -14.40 0.00 -4.11
C PRO A 43 -15.83 -0.23 -3.63
N THR A 44 -16.05 -1.20 -2.74
CA THR A 44 -17.38 -1.48 -2.18
C THR A 44 -17.87 -0.38 -1.23
N GLU A 45 -16.98 0.26 -0.49
CA GLU A 45 -17.30 1.39 0.40
C GLU A 45 -17.59 2.67 -0.37
N ALA A 46 -17.03 2.83 -1.57
CA ALA A 46 -17.24 3.99 -2.42
C ALA A 46 -18.69 4.13 -2.90
N GLN A 47 -19.50 3.07 -2.79
CA GLN A 47 -20.94 3.11 -3.08
C GLN A 47 -21.74 3.83 -1.98
N ASN A 48 -21.16 4.03 -0.80
CA ASN A 48 -21.77 4.80 0.27
C ASN A 48 -21.42 6.29 0.10
N PRO A 49 -22.40 7.18 -0.18
CA PRO A 49 -22.11 8.61 -0.40
C PRO A 49 -21.45 9.32 0.77
N GLU A 50 -21.74 8.90 1.98
CA GLU A 50 -21.15 9.48 3.20
C GLU A 50 -19.63 9.20 3.27
N LEU A 51 -19.24 7.96 3.00
CA LEU A 51 -17.83 7.57 2.98
C LEU A 51 -17.10 8.16 1.77
N ALA A 52 -17.73 8.15 0.60
CA ALA A 52 -17.16 8.73 -0.62
C ALA A 52 -16.91 10.23 -0.51
N GLY A 53 -17.74 10.94 0.26
CA GLY A 53 -17.56 12.37 0.52
C GLY A 53 -16.51 12.70 1.58
N LYS A 54 -16.16 11.73 2.44
CA LYS A 54 -15.25 11.93 3.57
C LYS A 54 -13.83 11.46 3.33
N TYR A 55 -13.66 10.37 2.58
CA TYR A 55 -12.36 9.73 2.38
C TYR A 55 -11.99 9.62 0.92
N LYS A 56 -10.69 9.59 0.64
CA LYS A 56 -10.18 9.32 -0.71
C LYS A 56 -10.47 7.87 -1.11
N GLN A 57 -10.78 7.68 -2.37
CA GLN A 57 -11.05 6.36 -2.92
C GLN A 57 -9.77 5.75 -3.46
N ALA A 58 -9.45 4.52 -3.03
CA ALA A 58 -8.24 3.82 -3.47
C ALA A 58 -8.17 3.68 -5.00
N MET A 59 -9.30 3.38 -5.63
CA MET A 59 -9.34 3.22 -7.10
C MET A 59 -9.04 4.51 -7.86
N GLU A 60 -9.52 5.65 -7.37
CA GLU A 60 -9.20 6.95 -7.97
C GLU A 60 -7.72 7.29 -7.81
N MET A 61 -7.16 7.05 -6.63
CA MET A 61 -5.74 7.29 -6.38
C MET A 61 -4.85 6.44 -7.28
N LEU A 62 -5.23 5.19 -7.53
CA LEU A 62 -4.52 4.31 -8.47
C LEU A 62 -4.62 4.83 -9.91
N ALA A 63 -5.82 5.18 -10.35
CA ALA A 63 -6.05 5.70 -11.69
C ALA A 63 -5.31 7.02 -11.96
N ASN A 64 -5.22 7.88 -10.95
CA ASN A 64 -4.52 9.16 -11.04
C ASN A 64 -3.01 9.05 -10.75
N LYS A 65 -2.51 7.84 -10.51
CA LYS A 65 -1.10 7.57 -10.18
C LYS A 65 -0.59 8.36 -8.97
N GLU A 66 -1.45 8.54 -7.98
CA GLU A 66 -1.11 9.21 -6.72
C GLU A 66 -0.36 8.30 -5.73
N LEU A 67 -0.26 6.99 -6.05
CA LEU A 67 0.40 5.99 -5.22
C LEU A 67 1.63 5.44 -5.95
N ASP A 68 2.75 5.36 -5.23
CA ASP A 68 4.02 4.86 -5.77
C ASP A 68 4.25 3.38 -5.47
N LEU A 69 3.55 2.84 -4.48
CA LEU A 69 3.63 1.43 -4.08
C LEU A 69 2.32 1.00 -3.43
N VAL A 70 1.87 -0.19 -3.79
CA VAL A 70 0.71 -0.84 -3.18
C VAL A 70 1.14 -2.12 -2.48
N ILE A 71 0.79 -2.24 -1.21
CA ILE A 71 0.95 -3.47 -0.42
C ILE A 71 -0.45 -3.96 -0.07
N ASN A 72 -0.84 -5.09 -0.63
CA ASN A 72 -2.16 -5.68 -0.41
C ASN A 72 -2.03 -7.13 -0.02
N ILE A 73 -2.07 -7.38 1.29
CA ILE A 73 -1.99 -8.72 1.86
C ILE A 73 -3.39 -9.12 2.31
N PRO A 74 -3.98 -10.20 1.76
CA PRO A 74 -5.31 -10.65 2.15
C PRO A 74 -5.38 -11.04 3.64
N LYS A 75 -6.40 -10.56 4.35
CA LYS A 75 -6.63 -10.88 5.76
C LYS A 75 -7.26 -12.26 5.93
N ASN A 76 -8.21 -12.57 5.06
CA ASN A 76 -8.98 -13.81 5.07
C ASN A 76 -9.48 -14.12 3.65
N PHE A 77 -10.20 -15.22 3.50
CA PHE A 77 -10.73 -15.65 2.21
C PHE A 77 -12.24 -15.38 2.04
N THR A 78 -12.79 -14.40 2.76
CA THR A 78 -14.19 -14.01 2.54
C THR A 78 -14.37 -13.42 1.15
N HIS A 79 -15.58 -13.56 0.59
CA HIS A 79 -15.89 -13.02 -0.74
C HIS A 79 -15.63 -11.53 -0.86
N LYS A 80 -16.05 -10.74 0.13
CA LYS A 80 -15.83 -9.28 0.17
C LYS A 80 -14.35 -8.94 0.15
N GLU A 81 -13.56 -9.64 0.94
CA GLU A 81 -12.11 -9.45 1.04
C GLU A 81 -11.42 -9.75 -0.28
N LEU A 82 -11.74 -10.89 -0.88
CA LEU A 82 -11.16 -11.31 -2.17
C LEU A 82 -11.57 -10.36 -3.30
N THR A 83 -12.82 -9.90 -3.31
CA THR A 83 -13.32 -8.98 -4.33
C THR A 83 -12.63 -7.63 -4.27
N ASN A 84 -12.56 -7.00 -3.10
CA ASN A 84 -11.87 -5.72 -2.93
C ASN A 84 -10.38 -5.84 -3.25
N GLY A 85 -9.74 -6.88 -2.76
CA GLY A 85 -8.35 -7.16 -3.04
C GLY A 85 -8.08 -7.37 -4.52
N TYR A 86 -8.95 -8.08 -5.20
CA TYR A 86 -8.86 -8.27 -6.65
C TYR A 86 -8.87 -6.95 -7.42
N TYR A 87 -9.83 -6.07 -7.14
CA TYR A 87 -9.91 -4.79 -7.82
C TYR A 87 -8.67 -3.93 -7.61
N VAL A 88 -8.18 -3.85 -6.39
CA VAL A 88 -6.99 -3.06 -6.06
C VAL A 88 -5.74 -3.64 -6.73
N ARG A 89 -5.54 -4.95 -6.66
CA ARG A 89 -4.40 -5.60 -7.30
C ARG A 89 -4.44 -5.46 -8.83
N ARG A 90 -5.60 -5.66 -9.43
CA ARG A 90 -5.79 -5.49 -10.88
C ARG A 90 -5.49 -4.07 -11.31
N ALA A 91 -6.02 -3.09 -10.61
CA ALA A 91 -5.79 -1.68 -10.90
C ALA A 91 -4.30 -1.31 -10.78
N ALA A 92 -3.62 -1.79 -9.75
CA ALA A 92 -2.19 -1.54 -9.59
C ALA A 92 -1.39 -2.04 -10.81
N ILE A 93 -1.72 -3.23 -11.30
CA ILE A 93 -1.09 -3.80 -12.51
C ILE A 93 -1.44 -2.98 -13.75
N ASP A 94 -2.71 -2.67 -13.96
CA ASP A 94 -3.17 -1.93 -15.14
C ASP A 94 -2.59 -0.52 -15.22
N TYR A 95 -2.36 0.12 -14.09
CA TYR A 95 -1.77 1.47 -14.02
C TYR A 95 -0.25 1.47 -13.78
N ASN A 96 0.39 0.31 -13.86
CA ASN A 96 1.84 0.16 -13.67
C ASN A 96 2.36 0.67 -12.33
N ILE A 97 1.62 0.43 -11.27
CA ILE A 97 2.03 0.75 -9.90
C ILE A 97 2.62 -0.50 -9.26
N PRO A 98 3.84 -0.46 -8.70
CA PRO A 98 4.44 -1.59 -8.02
C PRO A 98 3.51 -2.18 -6.95
N LEU A 99 3.39 -3.50 -6.94
CA LEU A 99 2.47 -4.23 -6.07
C LEU A 99 3.19 -5.35 -5.34
N ILE A 100 3.01 -5.42 -4.01
CA ILE A 100 3.48 -6.52 -3.17
C ILE A 100 2.29 -7.15 -2.46
N THR A 101 2.17 -8.47 -2.54
CA THR A 101 1.06 -9.24 -1.96
C THR A 101 1.49 -10.23 -0.87
N ASN A 102 2.77 -10.31 -0.57
CA ASN A 102 3.33 -11.20 0.44
C ASN A 102 3.91 -10.40 1.61
N ALA A 103 3.52 -10.73 2.83
CA ALA A 103 3.93 -10.00 4.03
C ALA A 103 5.44 -10.04 4.28
N ARG A 104 6.07 -11.19 4.10
CA ARG A 104 7.53 -11.34 4.29
C ARG A 104 8.31 -10.55 3.26
N LEU A 105 7.89 -10.61 2.00
CA LEU A 105 8.49 -9.84 0.93
C LEU A 105 8.34 -8.33 1.17
N ALA A 106 7.16 -7.89 1.59
CA ALA A 106 6.92 -6.48 1.90
C ALA A 106 7.82 -5.99 3.03
N THR A 107 7.95 -6.75 4.10
CA THR A 107 8.82 -6.41 5.24
C THR A 107 10.29 -6.32 4.81
N ALA A 108 10.78 -7.30 4.06
CA ALA A 108 12.15 -7.32 3.56
C ALA A 108 12.41 -6.17 2.59
N PHE A 109 11.47 -5.90 1.68
CA PHE A 109 11.57 -4.80 0.72
C PHE A 109 11.64 -3.43 1.43
N ILE A 110 10.75 -3.17 2.38
CA ILE A 110 10.73 -1.89 3.11
C ILE A 110 12.01 -1.69 3.91
N ARG A 111 12.50 -2.74 4.57
CA ARG A 111 13.76 -2.68 5.31
C ARG A 111 14.93 -2.32 4.40
N ALA A 112 15.06 -2.99 3.27
CA ALA A 112 16.11 -2.72 2.29
C ALA A 112 15.95 -1.31 1.69
N PHE A 113 14.75 -0.95 1.28
CA PHE A 113 14.43 0.34 0.68
C PHE A 113 14.76 1.52 1.61
N CYS A 114 14.44 1.40 2.89
CA CYS A 114 14.73 2.45 3.89
C CYS A 114 16.21 2.49 4.32
N ALA A 115 16.96 1.40 4.13
CA ALA A 115 18.39 1.33 4.46
C ALA A 115 19.30 1.77 3.31
N MET A 116 18.78 1.87 2.08
CA MET A 116 19.56 2.19 0.88
C MET A 116 19.24 3.61 0.38
N SER A 117 20.24 4.25 -0.24
CA SER A 117 20.04 5.44 -1.06
C SER A 117 20.03 5.04 -2.55
N ILE A 118 19.62 5.97 -3.42
CA ILE A 118 19.66 5.75 -4.88
C ILE A 118 21.09 5.46 -5.34
N ASP A 119 22.09 6.08 -4.71
CA ASP A 119 23.49 5.91 -5.05
C ASP A 119 24.04 4.51 -4.73
N ASP A 120 23.37 3.79 -3.82
CA ASP A 120 23.74 2.41 -3.46
C ASP A 120 23.25 1.38 -4.49
N ILE A 121 22.35 1.79 -5.39
CA ILE A 121 21.73 0.87 -6.35
C ILE A 121 22.63 0.73 -7.58
N GLN A 122 23.07 -0.51 -7.83
CA GLN A 122 23.85 -0.86 -9.03
C GLN A 122 22.92 -1.40 -10.10
N ILE A 123 22.81 -0.66 -11.20
CA ILE A 123 22.03 -1.09 -12.36
C ILE A 123 22.97 -1.77 -13.34
N LYS A 124 22.67 -3.04 -13.69
CA LYS A 124 23.46 -3.83 -14.62
C LYS A 124 22.58 -4.35 -15.74
N SER A 125 23.15 -4.37 -16.96
CA SER A 125 22.53 -5.06 -18.07
C SER A 125 22.81 -6.57 -18.01
N TRP A 126 22.11 -7.37 -18.80
CA TRP A 126 22.26 -8.83 -18.80
C TRP A 126 23.67 -9.32 -19.09
N ASP A 127 24.39 -8.62 -19.93
CA ASP A 127 25.76 -8.94 -20.35
C ASP A 127 26.82 -8.56 -19.31
N GLN A 128 26.44 -7.91 -18.23
CA GLN A 128 27.31 -7.55 -17.09
C GLN A 128 27.25 -8.55 -15.93
N TYR A 129 26.45 -9.59 -16.05
CA TYR A 129 26.34 -10.65 -15.05
C TYR A 129 27.25 -11.83 -15.39
#